data_d3d8eda60da8d509936f13eddd1761ed
#
_entry.id   d3d8eda60da8d509936f13eddd1761ed
#
_cell.length_a   1.000
_cell.length_b   1.000
_cell.length_c   1.000
_cell.angle_alpha   90.00
_cell.angle_beta   90.00
_cell.angle_gamma   90.00
#
_symmetry.space_group_name_H-M   'P 1'
#
loop_
_entity.id
_entity.type
_entity.pdbx_description
1 polymer ?
#
loop_
_entity_poly.entity_id
_entity_poly.type
_entity_poly.pdbx_seq_one_letter_code
_entity_poly.pdbx_strand_id
1 'polypeptide(L)'
;MQVHEKLSLVPETLFLCVNYIDRFLSCKIISVGKLQLVGATAIFIAAKYEECSPPSVSDIVHMVDDGYTVDEILKAERFMLSILQFELGWPGPMNFLRRISKADNYDLKTRTLAKYFLEVTIMDERFIGAKPSIIAAAAYFLANVMVKNSGWVGVFLRSCHRRHADC
;
A
#
# COMPACT_ATOMS: atom_id res chain seq x y z
N MET A 1 -6.41 -4.09 -2.55
CA MET A 1 -7.05 -2.95 -1.91
C MET A 1 -8.21 -3.36 -1.00
N GLN A 2 -9.18 -4.14 -1.45
CA GLN A 2 -10.33 -4.58 -0.63
C GLN A 2 -9.94 -5.22 0.73
N VAL A 3 -8.88 -6.01 0.76
CA VAL A 3 -8.36 -6.66 1.98
C VAL A 3 -7.87 -5.64 3.00
N HIS A 4 -7.09 -4.66 2.55
CA HIS A 4 -6.58 -3.57 3.38
C HIS A 4 -7.71 -2.73 4.01
N GLU A 5 -8.77 -2.45 3.26
CA GLU A 5 -9.95 -1.72 3.75
C GLU A 5 -10.75 -2.55 4.76
N LYS A 6 -11.00 -3.84 4.47
CA LYS A 6 -11.72 -4.75 5.39
C LYS A 6 -11.03 -4.89 6.74
N LEU A 7 -9.69 -4.91 6.77
CA LEU A 7 -8.90 -4.99 8.01
C LEU A 7 -8.63 -3.61 8.64
N SER A 8 -9.09 -2.51 8.01
CA SER A 8 -8.86 -1.14 8.50
C SER A 8 -7.37 -0.84 8.76
N LEU A 9 -6.48 -1.36 7.91
CA LEU A 9 -5.04 -1.17 8.05
C LEU A 9 -4.61 0.26 7.68
N VAL A 10 -3.49 0.72 8.24
CA VAL A 10 -2.96 2.04 7.88
C VAL A 10 -2.39 2.04 6.44
N PRO A 11 -2.47 3.16 5.70
CA PRO A 11 -1.97 3.22 4.33
C PRO A 11 -0.51 2.78 4.17
N GLU A 12 0.32 3.01 5.17
CA GLU A 12 1.72 2.59 5.21
C GLU A 12 1.87 1.09 5.04
N THR A 13 0.98 0.30 5.67
CA THR A 13 0.94 -1.17 5.54
C THR A 13 0.70 -1.61 4.09
N LEU A 14 -0.16 -0.92 3.35
CA LEU A 14 -0.42 -1.23 1.94
C LEU A 14 0.83 -1.03 1.08
N PHE A 15 1.51 0.12 1.20
CA PHE A 15 2.73 0.40 0.45
C PHE A 15 3.85 -0.58 0.80
N LEU A 16 3.96 -0.94 2.07
CA LEU A 16 4.93 -1.91 2.55
C LEU A 16 4.65 -3.31 1.99
N CYS A 17 3.39 -3.73 2.00
CA CYS A 17 2.94 -4.99 1.41
C CYS A 17 3.33 -5.10 -0.07
N VAL A 18 3.05 -4.06 -0.86
CA VAL A 18 3.40 -4.03 -2.29
C VAL A 18 4.91 -4.09 -2.48
N ASN A 19 5.69 -3.37 -1.69
CA ASN A 19 7.15 -3.45 -1.73
C ASN A 19 7.67 -4.87 -1.46
N TYR A 20 7.08 -5.58 -0.50
CA TYR A 20 7.47 -6.97 -0.22
C TYR A 20 7.12 -7.91 -1.39
N ILE A 21 5.94 -7.72 -2.02
CA ILE A 21 5.53 -8.50 -3.19
C ILE A 21 6.52 -8.27 -4.34
N ASP A 22 6.83 -7.01 -4.66
CA ASP A 22 7.72 -6.66 -5.77
C ASP A 22 9.13 -7.24 -5.56
N ARG A 23 9.69 -7.08 -4.36
CA ARG A 23 11.01 -7.63 -4.00
C ARG A 23 11.01 -9.15 -4.02
N PHE A 24 9.98 -9.79 -3.51
CA PHE A 24 9.86 -11.24 -3.51
C PHE A 24 9.75 -11.80 -4.94
N LEU A 25 8.90 -11.22 -5.77
CA LEU A 25 8.71 -11.66 -7.16
C LEU A 25 9.92 -11.35 -8.05
N SER A 26 10.72 -10.34 -7.72
CA SER A 26 11.99 -10.11 -8.42
C SER A 26 13.03 -11.21 -8.16
N CYS A 27 12.92 -11.91 -7.02
CA CYS A 27 13.85 -12.98 -6.63
C CYS A 27 13.32 -14.39 -6.94
N LYS A 28 11.98 -14.58 -7.07
CA LYS A 28 11.36 -15.91 -7.20
C LYS A 28 10.28 -15.93 -8.26
N ILE A 29 10.37 -16.93 -9.13
CA ILE A 29 9.33 -17.25 -10.10
C ILE A 29 8.23 -18.02 -9.39
N ILE A 30 7.00 -17.51 -9.46
CA ILE A 30 5.82 -18.08 -8.79
C ILE A 30 4.74 -18.36 -9.84
N SER A 31 4.04 -19.49 -9.73
CA SER A 31 2.89 -19.79 -10.56
C SER A 31 1.72 -18.85 -10.24
N VAL A 32 0.92 -18.51 -11.25
CA VAL A 32 -0.24 -17.62 -11.12
C VAL A 32 -1.20 -18.08 -10.01
N GLY A 33 -1.42 -19.40 -9.89
CA GLY A 33 -2.29 -19.96 -8.84
C GLY A 33 -1.80 -19.74 -7.39
N LYS A 34 -0.53 -19.35 -7.20
CA LYS A 34 0.03 -19.05 -5.87
C LYS A 34 0.17 -17.54 -5.58
N LEU A 35 -0.21 -16.67 -6.52
CA LEU A 35 -0.09 -15.23 -6.32
C LEU A 35 -0.98 -14.74 -5.18
N GLN A 36 -2.15 -15.34 -4.99
CA GLN A 36 -3.04 -15.01 -3.86
C GLN A 36 -2.36 -15.32 -2.52
N LEU A 37 -1.68 -16.47 -2.40
CA LEU A 37 -0.92 -16.83 -1.21
C LEU A 37 0.22 -15.83 -0.95
N VAL A 38 0.93 -15.42 -2.00
CA VAL A 38 1.99 -14.39 -1.89
C VAL A 38 1.43 -13.08 -1.37
N GLY A 39 0.30 -12.62 -1.92
CA GLY A 39 -0.39 -11.40 -1.48
C GLY A 39 -0.85 -11.47 -0.02
N ALA A 40 -1.51 -12.58 0.36
CA ALA A 40 -1.97 -12.81 1.74
C ALA A 40 -0.80 -12.87 2.74
N THR A 41 0.30 -13.50 2.35
CA THR A 41 1.49 -13.57 3.18
C THR A 41 2.19 -12.21 3.32
N ALA A 42 2.28 -11.46 2.22
CA ALA A 42 2.91 -10.14 2.23
C ALA A 42 2.15 -9.14 3.10
N ILE A 43 0.80 -9.12 3.01
CA ILE A 43 0.00 -8.24 3.87
C ILE A 43 0.07 -8.64 5.34
N PHE A 44 0.15 -9.94 5.64
CA PHE A 44 0.33 -10.45 6.99
C PHE A 44 1.66 -10.00 7.61
N ILE A 45 2.77 -10.12 6.86
CA ILE A 45 4.09 -9.64 7.30
C ILE A 45 4.09 -8.12 7.47
N ALA A 46 3.53 -7.38 6.47
CA ALA A 46 3.48 -5.93 6.52
C ALA A 46 2.66 -5.41 7.71
N ALA A 47 1.51 -6.03 7.98
CA ALA A 47 0.68 -5.68 9.13
C ALA A 47 1.39 -5.96 10.46
N LYS A 48 2.07 -7.10 10.61
CA LYS A 48 2.88 -7.38 11.81
C LYS A 48 4.01 -6.39 12.05
N TYR A 49 4.53 -5.80 10.98
CA TYR A 49 5.62 -4.84 11.07
C TYR A 49 5.14 -3.41 11.39
N GLU A 50 4.02 -2.98 10.79
CA GLU A 50 3.59 -1.57 10.82
C GLU A 50 2.44 -1.31 11.82
N GLU A 51 1.54 -2.29 12.06
CA GLU A 51 0.35 -2.07 12.88
C GLU A 51 0.62 -2.29 14.37
N CYS A 52 -0.02 -1.45 15.21
CA CYS A 52 0.01 -1.66 16.67
C CYS A 52 -0.76 -2.92 17.09
N SER A 53 -1.81 -3.28 16.36
CA SER A 53 -2.63 -4.47 16.58
C SER A 53 -2.82 -5.19 15.26
N PRO A 54 -1.87 -6.04 14.86
CA PRO A 54 -1.96 -6.76 13.59
C PRO A 54 -3.08 -7.80 13.61
N PRO A 55 -3.66 -8.12 12.44
CA PRO A 55 -4.64 -9.20 12.32
C PRO A 55 -4.01 -10.54 12.68
N SER A 56 -4.83 -11.46 13.17
CA SER A 56 -4.40 -12.82 13.43
C SER A 56 -4.23 -13.61 12.11
N VAL A 57 -3.51 -14.73 12.17
CA VAL A 57 -3.39 -15.61 10.99
C VAL A 57 -4.76 -16.16 10.57
N SER A 58 -5.69 -16.35 11.50
CA SER A 58 -7.05 -16.81 11.22
C SER A 58 -7.85 -15.77 10.44
N ASP A 59 -7.66 -14.47 10.73
CA ASP A 59 -8.29 -13.38 9.97
C ASP A 59 -7.79 -13.37 8.52
N ILE A 60 -6.50 -13.64 8.32
CA ILE A 60 -5.91 -13.73 6.98
C ILE A 60 -6.45 -14.93 6.22
N VAL A 61 -6.58 -16.10 6.87
CA VAL A 61 -7.19 -17.30 6.25
C VAL A 61 -8.62 -17.00 5.82
N HIS A 62 -9.42 -16.45 6.70
CA HIS A 62 -10.81 -16.09 6.40
C HIS A 62 -10.92 -15.09 5.23
N MET A 63 -9.96 -14.19 5.10
CA MET A 63 -9.94 -13.18 4.04
C MET A 63 -9.61 -13.71 2.66
N VAL A 64 -8.97 -14.87 2.56
CA VAL A 64 -8.72 -15.58 1.30
C VAL A 64 -9.76 -16.68 1.07
N ASP A 65 -10.96 -16.52 1.63
CA ASP A 65 -12.09 -17.43 1.50
C ASP A 65 -11.73 -18.89 1.89
N ASP A 66 -10.93 -19.05 2.96
CA ASP A 66 -10.42 -20.32 3.46
C ASP A 66 -9.70 -21.19 2.40
N GLY A 67 -9.18 -20.53 1.35
CA GLY A 67 -8.46 -21.19 0.26
C GLY A 67 -7.10 -21.76 0.66
N TYR A 68 -6.59 -21.37 1.85
CA TYR A 68 -5.32 -21.84 2.42
C TYR A 68 -5.46 -22.14 3.90
N THR A 69 -4.72 -23.13 4.37
CA THR A 69 -4.66 -23.47 5.79
C THR A 69 -3.73 -22.51 6.55
N VAL A 70 -3.92 -22.43 7.87
CA VAL A 70 -3.01 -21.68 8.77
C VAL A 70 -1.56 -22.10 8.57
N ASP A 71 -1.31 -23.40 8.47
CA ASP A 71 0.05 -23.95 8.29
C ASP A 71 0.68 -23.52 6.97
N GLU A 72 -0.10 -23.43 5.90
CA GLU A 72 0.38 -22.96 4.59
C GLU A 72 0.78 -21.49 4.64
N ILE A 73 -0.02 -20.64 5.27
CA ILE A 73 0.30 -19.21 5.43
C ILE A 73 1.56 -19.05 6.29
N LEU A 74 1.69 -19.78 7.41
CA LEU A 74 2.86 -19.69 8.26
C LEU A 74 4.14 -20.26 7.60
N LYS A 75 4.01 -21.27 6.74
CA LYS A 75 5.13 -21.76 5.93
C LYS A 75 5.54 -20.74 4.87
N ALA A 76 4.55 -20.12 4.19
CA ALA A 76 4.79 -19.09 3.20
C ALA A 76 5.41 -17.83 3.84
N GLU A 77 5.00 -17.46 5.06
CA GLU A 77 5.59 -16.38 5.83
C GLU A 77 7.09 -16.61 6.07
N ARG A 78 7.44 -17.75 6.63
CA ARG A 78 8.86 -18.10 6.89
C ARG A 78 9.68 -18.10 5.62
N PHE A 79 9.12 -18.63 4.53
CA PHE A 79 9.76 -18.64 3.23
C PHE A 79 9.97 -17.22 2.67
N MET A 80 8.95 -16.37 2.72
CA MET A 80 9.04 -14.99 2.25
C MET A 80 10.06 -14.19 3.08
N LEU A 81 10.03 -14.31 4.39
CA LEU A 81 11.00 -13.66 5.29
C LEU A 81 12.44 -14.09 4.97
N SER A 82 12.67 -15.36 4.68
CA SER A 82 14.01 -15.86 4.31
C SER A 82 14.50 -15.26 2.99
N ILE A 83 13.61 -15.10 2.00
CA ILE A 83 13.95 -14.49 0.70
C ILE A 83 14.21 -12.99 0.84
N LEU A 84 13.41 -12.30 1.66
CA LEU A 84 13.60 -10.89 1.97
C LEU A 84 14.77 -10.63 2.93
N GLN A 85 15.45 -11.68 3.41
CA GLN A 85 16.57 -11.63 4.37
C GLN A 85 16.22 -10.86 5.66
N PHE A 86 14.94 -10.84 6.04
CA PHE A 86 14.41 -10.06 7.16
C PHE A 86 14.63 -8.53 7.02
N GLU A 87 14.98 -8.06 5.85
CA GLU A 87 15.07 -6.62 5.56
C GLU A 87 13.66 -6.03 5.34
N LEU A 88 12.95 -5.79 6.43
CA LEU A 88 11.56 -5.33 6.41
C LEU A 88 11.45 -3.79 6.44
N GLY A 89 12.46 -3.10 6.95
CA GLY A 89 12.50 -1.66 7.05
C GLY A 89 12.60 -0.98 5.68
N TRP A 90 11.50 -0.34 5.22
CA TRP A 90 11.47 0.42 3.99
C TRP A 90 10.70 1.72 4.19
N PRO A 91 11.35 2.89 3.96
CA PRO A 91 10.67 4.17 4.07
C PRO A 91 9.75 4.37 2.87
N GLY A 92 8.47 4.06 3.05
CA GLY A 92 7.45 4.20 2.01
C GLY A 92 7.14 5.67 1.64
N PRO A 93 6.43 5.90 0.54
CA PRO A 93 6.15 7.25 0.04
C PRO A 93 5.29 8.08 1.00
N MET A 94 4.50 7.44 1.87
CA MET A 94 3.70 8.12 2.89
C MET A 94 4.56 8.86 3.92
N ASN A 95 5.73 8.32 4.27
CA ASN A 95 6.66 8.97 5.20
C ASN A 95 7.23 10.27 4.61
N PHE A 96 7.56 10.26 3.31
CA PHE A 96 8.02 11.44 2.59
C PHE A 96 6.90 12.46 2.41
N LEU A 97 5.67 12.01 2.06
CA LEU A 97 4.51 12.89 1.95
C LEU A 97 4.21 13.60 3.29
N ARG A 98 4.35 12.89 4.41
CA ARG A 98 4.17 13.49 5.75
C ARG A 98 5.18 14.62 6.00
N ARG A 99 6.46 14.42 5.61
CA ARG A 99 7.48 15.46 5.72
C ARG A 99 7.20 16.66 4.83
N ILE A 100 6.84 16.44 3.57
CA ILE A 100 6.56 17.50 2.60
C ILE A 100 5.35 18.32 3.06
N SER A 101 4.25 17.67 3.43
CA SER A 101 3.04 18.35 3.88
C SER A 101 3.25 19.13 5.18
N LYS A 102 4.16 18.67 6.07
CA LYS A 102 4.55 19.42 7.25
C LYS A 102 5.25 20.73 6.91
N ALA A 103 6.10 20.75 5.90
CA ALA A 103 6.79 21.93 5.43
C ALA A 103 5.85 22.97 4.78
N ASP A 104 4.69 22.52 4.26
CA ASP A 104 3.65 23.34 3.63
C ASP A 104 2.40 23.51 4.53
N ASN A 105 2.61 23.66 5.85
CA ASN A 105 1.57 23.92 6.83
C ASN A 105 0.34 22.97 6.82
N TYR A 106 0.52 21.72 6.36
CA TYR A 106 -0.50 20.68 6.34
C TYR A 106 -1.77 21.04 5.58
N ASP A 107 -1.67 21.65 4.37
CA ASP A 107 -2.87 21.82 3.54
C ASP A 107 -3.55 20.48 3.30
N LEU A 108 -4.73 20.32 3.94
CA LEU A 108 -5.48 19.07 3.96
C LEU A 108 -5.92 18.65 2.55
N LYS A 109 -6.33 19.62 1.71
CA LYS A 109 -6.83 19.35 0.34
C LYS A 109 -5.71 18.80 -0.53
N THR A 110 -4.58 19.49 -0.56
CA THR A 110 -3.38 19.07 -1.31
C THR A 110 -2.89 17.71 -0.81
N ARG A 111 -2.84 17.51 0.50
CA ARG A 111 -2.40 16.24 1.09
C ARG A 111 -3.32 15.07 0.73
N THR A 112 -4.65 15.26 0.76
CA THR A 112 -5.62 14.22 0.41
C THR A 112 -5.49 13.83 -1.05
N LEU A 113 -5.36 14.82 -1.94
CA LEU A 113 -5.16 14.56 -3.37
C LEU A 113 -3.80 13.88 -3.64
N ALA A 114 -2.75 14.29 -2.94
CA ALA A 114 -1.44 13.65 -3.06
C ALA A 114 -1.46 12.17 -2.62
N LYS A 115 -2.18 11.83 -1.54
CA LYS A 115 -2.39 10.44 -1.14
C LYS A 115 -3.02 9.61 -2.25
N TYR A 116 -4.07 10.13 -2.88
CA TYR A 116 -4.70 9.46 -4.02
C TYR A 116 -3.71 9.20 -5.15
N PHE A 117 -2.86 10.17 -5.50
CA PHE A 117 -1.84 9.96 -6.53
C PHE A 117 -0.81 8.90 -6.12
N LEU A 118 -0.44 8.82 -4.85
CA LEU A 118 0.42 7.75 -4.36
C LEU A 118 -0.24 6.37 -4.52
N GLU A 119 -1.52 6.24 -4.23
CA GLU A 119 -2.26 4.98 -4.40
C GLU A 119 -2.34 4.56 -5.87
N VAL A 120 -2.51 5.51 -6.79
CA VAL A 120 -2.49 5.24 -8.24
C VAL A 120 -1.16 4.64 -8.69
N THR A 121 -0.03 5.08 -8.11
CA THR A 121 1.30 4.55 -8.49
C THR A 121 1.49 3.08 -8.13
N ILE A 122 0.76 2.54 -7.15
CA ILE A 122 0.82 1.12 -6.79
C ILE A 122 0.28 0.22 -7.93
N MET A 123 -0.63 0.74 -8.74
CA MET A 123 -1.31 -0.02 -9.79
C MET A 123 -0.56 0.00 -11.13
N ASP A 124 0.57 0.68 -11.22
CA ASP A 124 1.30 0.88 -12.47
C ASP A 124 2.74 0.36 -12.34
N GLU A 125 3.08 -0.63 -13.15
CA GLU A 125 4.38 -1.30 -13.16
C GLU A 125 5.57 -0.35 -13.39
N ARG A 126 5.35 0.79 -14.04
CA ARG A 126 6.40 1.79 -14.33
C ARG A 126 6.99 2.42 -13.06
N PHE A 127 6.29 2.30 -11.94
CA PHE A 127 6.75 2.82 -10.65
C PHE A 127 7.48 1.78 -9.79
N ILE A 128 7.55 0.52 -10.23
CA ILE A 128 8.34 -0.51 -9.54
C ILE A 128 9.81 -0.08 -9.51
N GLY A 129 10.40 -0.06 -8.33
CA GLY A 129 11.77 0.37 -8.13
C GLY A 129 11.99 1.89 -8.13
N ALA A 130 10.98 2.72 -8.39
CA ALA A 130 11.09 4.17 -8.28
C ALA A 130 11.33 4.61 -6.83
N LYS A 131 12.18 5.61 -6.63
CA LYS A 131 12.49 6.12 -5.28
C LYS A 131 11.24 6.71 -4.62
N PRO A 132 10.82 6.23 -3.44
CA PRO A 132 9.60 6.69 -2.76
C PRO A 132 9.55 8.21 -2.52
N SER A 133 10.72 8.81 -2.29
CA SER A 133 10.85 10.27 -2.12
C SER A 133 10.48 11.05 -3.38
N ILE A 134 10.85 10.54 -4.56
CA ILE A 134 10.53 11.16 -5.85
C ILE A 134 9.03 11.02 -6.13
N ILE A 135 8.47 9.82 -5.91
CA ILE A 135 7.03 9.58 -6.08
C ILE A 135 6.23 10.52 -5.18
N ALA A 136 6.61 10.64 -3.91
CA ALA A 136 5.93 11.53 -2.96
C ALA A 136 6.04 13.01 -3.34
N ALA A 137 7.20 13.46 -3.80
CA ALA A 137 7.40 14.84 -4.25
C ALA A 137 6.58 15.15 -5.51
N ALA A 138 6.57 14.26 -6.50
CA ALA A 138 5.79 14.41 -7.72
C ALA A 138 4.28 14.42 -7.44
N ALA A 139 3.80 13.49 -6.61
CA ALA A 139 2.39 13.43 -6.21
C ALA A 139 1.95 14.70 -5.48
N TYR A 140 2.77 15.21 -4.57
CA TYR A 140 2.47 16.45 -3.85
C TYR A 140 2.51 17.66 -4.76
N PHE A 141 3.50 17.77 -5.64
CA PHE A 141 3.60 18.85 -6.63
C PHE A 141 2.37 18.88 -7.53
N LEU A 142 1.98 17.74 -8.10
CA LEU A 142 0.81 17.64 -8.97
C LEU A 142 -0.47 18.03 -8.21
N ALA A 143 -0.64 17.55 -6.98
CA ALA A 143 -1.77 17.90 -6.13
C ALA A 143 -1.83 19.41 -5.87
N ASN A 144 -0.70 20.05 -5.56
CA ASN A 144 -0.61 21.49 -5.31
C ASN A 144 -0.99 22.30 -6.53
N VAL A 145 -0.49 21.93 -7.72
CA VAL A 145 -0.85 22.59 -8.99
C VAL A 145 -2.36 22.49 -9.24
N MET A 146 -2.94 21.30 -9.03
CA MET A 146 -4.37 21.07 -9.24
C MET A 146 -5.26 21.84 -8.24
N VAL A 147 -4.85 21.89 -6.97
CA VAL A 147 -5.58 22.63 -5.93
C VAL A 147 -5.55 24.15 -6.17
N LYS A 148 -4.41 24.70 -6.59
CA LYS A 148 -4.27 26.13 -6.88
C LYS A 148 -5.03 26.53 -8.15
N ASN A 149 -5.14 25.66 -9.15
CA ASN A 149 -5.94 25.86 -10.36
C ASN A 149 -7.41 25.44 -10.15
N SER A 150 -8.06 25.96 -9.16
CA SER A 150 -9.24 25.51 -8.42
C SER A 150 -10.55 25.18 -9.19
N GLY A 151 -10.60 25.28 -10.50
CA GLY A 151 -11.78 24.87 -11.28
C GLY A 151 -11.98 23.35 -11.37
N TRP A 152 -10.93 22.57 -11.33
CA TRP A 152 -10.94 21.10 -11.53
C TRP A 152 -11.13 20.29 -10.26
N VAL A 153 -10.67 20.80 -9.12
CA VAL A 153 -10.62 20.07 -7.85
C VAL A 153 -12.02 19.74 -7.31
N GLY A 154 -12.98 20.63 -7.50
CA GLY A 154 -14.36 20.40 -7.05
C GLY A 154 -15.07 19.25 -7.77
N VAL A 155 -14.71 18.97 -9.02
CA VAL A 155 -15.24 17.86 -9.82
C VAL A 155 -14.57 16.54 -9.41
N PHE A 156 -13.25 16.58 -9.20
CA PHE A 156 -12.45 15.39 -8.89
C PHE A 156 -12.72 14.85 -7.48
N LEU A 157 -12.77 15.71 -6.46
CA LEU A 157 -13.07 15.32 -5.08
C LEU A 157 -14.49 14.76 -4.93
N ARG A 158 -15.47 15.29 -5.67
CA ARG A 158 -16.84 14.74 -5.74
C ARG A 158 -16.88 13.36 -6.39
N SER A 159 -16.03 13.10 -7.37
CA SER A 159 -15.94 11.79 -8.04
C SER A 159 -15.27 10.73 -7.14
N CYS A 160 -14.26 11.12 -6.36
CA CYS A 160 -13.61 10.22 -5.38
C CYS A 160 -14.53 9.87 -4.20
N HIS A 161 -15.30 10.86 -3.71
CA HIS A 161 -16.24 10.65 -2.59
C HIS A 161 -17.39 9.70 -2.97
N ARG A 162 -17.84 9.70 -4.23
CA ARG A 162 -18.88 8.76 -4.70
C ARG A 162 -18.38 7.32 -4.75
N ARG A 163 -17.10 7.07 -5.04
CA ARG A 163 -16.57 5.70 -5.07
C ARG A 163 -16.40 5.07 -3.68
N HIS A 164 -16.32 5.88 -2.63
CA HIS A 164 -16.28 5.39 -1.24
C HIS A 164 -17.66 5.28 -0.60
N ALA A 165 -18.73 5.80 -1.24
CA ALA A 165 -20.09 5.71 -0.73
C ALA A 165 -20.90 4.53 -1.32
N ASP A 166 -20.39 3.90 -2.38
CA ASP A 166 -21.05 2.78 -3.08
C ASP A 166 -20.34 1.42 -2.84
N CYS A 167 -19.50 1.31 -1.77
CA CYS A 167 -18.91 0.06 -1.32
C CYS A 167 -19.39 -0.31 0.09
#